data_b3a296d9fd12e7df7f1c88929978e4e5
#
_entry.id   b3a296d9fd12e7df7f1c88929978e4e5
#
_cell.length_a   1.000
_cell.length_b   1.000
_cell.length_c   1.000
_cell.angle_alpha   90.00
_cell.angle_beta   90.00
_cell.angle_gamma   90.00
#
_symmetry.space_group_name_H-M   'P 1'
#
loop_
_entity.id
_entity.type
_entity.pdbx_description
1 polymer ?
#
loop_
_entity_poly.entity_id
_entity_poly.type
_entity_poly.pdbx_seq_one_letter_code
_entity_poly.pdbx_strand_id
1 'polypeptide(L)'
;AQYRDALRKRDSWQFYAGINVSREQNINQAPKQQRLGAYLNEEQCAEARLQPGGADDDCWRGWTFDAPIDALGINYQAGVEKKWSLNGGWYAKASADGYGKYYPAYARYNDTTVRISAGAGYADQRTDTGLMPFHERRIYGNDAYSYTNGARFYWNRWHTPRLQSLTALEIGRLKNMQRARSDIDSRLASGSLVFYTNARQYWLWGLDFYQERNGHAQSDNFNRYGGRAAWGQEWPKGISTRVQAGLAQRHYQTASLFSDGEKRRDTEWNTSLSLWHRALHFGGITPRLTVAYYRNNSNDAFYEYDKLRTFIEFNKTF
;
A
#
# COMPACT_ATOMS: atom_id res chain seq x y z
N ALA A 1 41.47 -6.67 -10.99
CA ALA A 1 40.61 -6.70 -9.81
C ALA A 1 39.36 -5.87 -10.04
N GLN A 2 39.44 -4.58 -10.36
CA GLN A 2 38.27 -3.67 -10.52
C GLN A 2 37.27 -4.13 -11.61
N TYR A 3 37.71 -4.71 -12.70
CA TYR A 3 36.82 -5.19 -13.77
C TYR A 3 36.05 -6.46 -13.36
N ARG A 4 36.68 -7.37 -12.61
CA ARG A 4 35.98 -8.54 -12.04
C ARG A 4 34.97 -8.15 -10.95
N ASP A 5 35.26 -7.12 -10.15
CA ASP A 5 34.34 -6.62 -9.13
C ASP A 5 33.16 -5.90 -9.77
N ALA A 6 33.36 -5.19 -10.88
CA ALA A 6 32.29 -4.60 -11.66
C ALA A 6 31.40 -5.67 -12.32
N LEU A 7 31.97 -6.77 -12.81
CA LEU A 7 31.21 -7.89 -13.36
C LEU A 7 30.44 -8.67 -12.27
N ARG A 8 31.06 -8.88 -11.10
CA ARG A 8 30.38 -9.52 -9.96
C ARG A 8 29.21 -8.71 -9.43
N LYS A 9 29.26 -7.36 -9.47
CA LYS A 9 28.15 -6.49 -9.15
C LYS A 9 27.01 -6.55 -10.18
N ARG A 10 27.30 -6.94 -11.41
CA ARG A 10 26.28 -7.15 -12.46
C ARG A 10 25.55 -8.47 -12.30
N ASP A 11 26.20 -9.49 -11.75
CA ASP A 11 25.67 -10.85 -11.57
C ASP A 11 25.51 -11.15 -10.08
N SER A 12 24.49 -10.55 -9.47
CA SER A 12 24.34 -10.50 -8.02
C SER A 12 23.10 -11.25 -7.52
N TRP A 13 23.27 -11.89 -6.36
CA TRP A 13 22.19 -12.20 -5.47
C TRP A 13 21.97 -11.03 -4.50
N GLN A 14 20.73 -10.68 -4.26
CA GLN A 14 20.36 -9.71 -3.26
C GLN A 14 19.27 -10.32 -2.39
N PHE A 15 19.48 -10.28 -1.08
CA PHE A 15 18.51 -10.71 -0.09
C PHE A 15 18.12 -9.50 0.77
N TYR A 16 16.89 -9.41 1.12
CA TYR A 16 16.44 -8.41 2.09
C TYR A 16 15.42 -9.01 3.05
N ALA A 17 15.42 -8.49 4.26
CA ALA A 17 14.42 -8.80 5.28
C ALA A 17 14.12 -7.55 6.08
N GLY A 18 12.88 -7.41 6.48
CA GLY A 18 12.42 -6.32 7.31
C GLY A 18 11.26 -6.74 8.19
N ILE A 19 11.26 -6.20 9.38
CA ILE A 19 10.17 -6.37 10.34
C ILE A 19 9.86 -5.01 10.95
N ASN A 20 8.59 -4.72 11.18
CA ASN A 20 8.21 -3.61 12.03
C ASN A 20 7.16 -4.03 13.05
N VAL A 21 7.32 -3.55 14.27
CA VAL A 21 6.36 -3.71 15.35
C VAL A 21 5.55 -2.42 15.41
N SER A 22 4.24 -2.54 15.30
CA SER A 22 3.33 -1.40 15.16
C SER A 22 2.19 -1.46 16.17
N ARG A 23 1.80 -0.28 16.64
CA ARG A 23 0.48 -0.03 17.21
C ARG A 23 -0.36 0.65 16.14
N GLU A 24 -1.44 0.01 15.75
CA GLU A 24 -2.33 0.51 14.70
C GLU A 24 -3.72 0.72 15.28
N GLN A 25 -4.28 1.90 15.05
CA GLN A 25 -5.67 2.19 15.34
C GLN A 25 -6.55 1.78 14.16
N ASN A 26 -7.76 1.38 14.46
CA ASN A 26 -8.79 1.09 13.46
C ASN A 26 -8.33 0.10 12.37
N ILE A 27 -7.84 -1.07 12.79
CA ILE A 27 -7.35 -2.10 11.85
C ILE A 27 -8.47 -2.67 10.97
N ASN A 28 -9.72 -2.63 11.45
CA ASN A 28 -10.92 -3.07 10.74
C ASN A 28 -11.51 -2.00 9.80
N GLN A 29 -10.92 -0.81 9.73
CA GLN A 29 -11.41 0.33 8.93
C GLN A 29 -12.88 0.66 9.21
N ALA A 30 -13.28 0.54 10.48
CA ALA A 30 -14.61 0.88 10.91
C ALA A 30 -14.93 2.36 10.58
N PRO A 31 -16.14 2.67 10.12
CA PRO A 31 -16.55 4.02 9.81
C PRO A 31 -16.51 4.91 11.06
N LYS A 32 -16.35 6.21 10.89
CA LYS A 32 -16.41 7.17 12.00
C LYS A 32 -17.75 7.17 12.69
N GLN A 33 -18.82 7.01 11.92
CA GLN A 33 -20.16 6.92 12.40
C GLN A 33 -20.60 5.45 12.44
N GLN A 34 -20.72 4.86 13.63
CA GLN A 34 -21.10 3.46 13.79
C GLN A 34 -22.61 3.23 13.59
N ARG A 35 -23.44 4.27 13.64
CA ARG A 35 -24.89 4.18 13.43
C ARG A 35 -25.31 5.07 12.29
N LEU A 36 -25.90 4.51 11.24
CA LEU A 36 -26.45 5.22 10.09
C LEU A 36 -27.94 4.96 10.01
N GLY A 37 -28.77 5.99 10.31
CA GLY A 37 -30.21 5.90 10.38
C GLY A 37 -30.78 7.02 11.25
N ALA A 38 -31.91 6.78 11.86
CA ALA A 38 -32.60 7.74 12.74
C ALA A 38 -33.23 7.06 13.95
N TYR A 39 -33.36 7.81 15.06
CA TYR A 39 -34.20 7.41 16.15
C TYR A 39 -35.68 7.68 15.79
N LEU A 40 -36.54 6.71 16.05
CA LEU A 40 -37.95 6.80 15.87
C LEU A 40 -38.58 7.47 17.10
N ASN A 41 -39.69 8.19 16.93
CA ASN A 41 -40.51 8.63 18.05
C ASN A 41 -41.23 7.42 18.68
N GLU A 42 -41.86 7.59 19.84
CA GLU A 42 -42.48 6.49 20.59
C GLU A 42 -43.53 5.72 19.78
N GLU A 43 -44.37 6.41 19.01
CA GLU A 43 -45.43 5.80 18.19
C GLU A 43 -44.83 5.00 17.02
N GLN A 44 -43.88 5.58 16.28
CA GLN A 44 -43.16 4.92 15.19
C GLN A 44 -42.33 3.73 15.68
N CYS A 45 -41.75 3.82 16.88
CA CYS A 45 -40.98 2.76 17.48
C CYS A 45 -41.88 1.57 17.85
N ALA A 46 -43.02 1.80 18.46
CA ALA A 46 -43.98 0.76 18.79
C ALA A 46 -44.47 0.03 17.54
N GLU A 47 -44.76 0.74 16.47
CA GLU A 47 -45.19 0.17 15.20
C GLU A 47 -44.04 -0.62 14.51
N ALA A 48 -42.82 -0.06 14.49
CA ALA A 48 -41.68 -0.70 13.89
C ALA A 48 -41.26 -2.00 14.58
N ARG A 49 -41.38 -2.09 15.90
CA ARG A 49 -41.11 -3.30 16.68
C ARG A 49 -42.01 -4.50 16.32
N LEU A 50 -43.17 -4.22 15.74
CA LEU A 50 -44.06 -5.29 15.27
C LEU A 50 -43.64 -5.90 13.93
N GLN A 51 -42.67 -5.32 13.26
CA GLN A 51 -42.17 -5.78 11.95
C GLN A 51 -40.81 -6.49 12.07
N PRO A 52 -40.55 -7.58 11.34
CA PRO A 52 -39.24 -8.19 11.27
C PRO A 52 -38.18 -7.20 10.78
N GLY A 53 -37.10 -7.00 11.55
CA GLY A 53 -36.04 -6.04 11.21
C GLY A 53 -36.41 -4.57 11.38
N GLY A 54 -37.47 -4.29 12.22
CA GLY A 54 -37.93 -2.95 12.55
C GLY A 54 -36.95 -2.12 13.39
N ALA A 55 -37.42 -1.58 14.55
CA ALA A 55 -36.56 -0.84 15.47
C ALA A 55 -35.93 -1.77 16.50
N ASP A 56 -34.68 -1.45 16.95
CA ASP A 56 -34.05 -2.07 18.10
C ASP A 56 -34.67 -1.57 19.44
N ASP A 57 -34.14 -2.07 20.56
CA ASP A 57 -34.64 -1.70 21.90
C ASP A 57 -34.53 -0.21 22.21
N ASP A 58 -33.56 0.49 21.57
CA ASP A 58 -33.33 1.92 21.69
C ASP A 58 -34.19 2.77 20.73
N CYS A 59 -35.15 2.15 20.02
CA CYS A 59 -35.92 2.82 18.94
C CYS A 59 -35.06 3.32 17.77
N TRP A 60 -33.92 2.70 17.57
CA TRP A 60 -33.07 2.97 16.44
C TRP A 60 -33.54 2.19 15.21
N ARG A 61 -33.66 2.85 14.08
CA ARG A 61 -33.92 2.23 12.79
C ARG A 61 -32.82 2.59 11.83
N GLY A 62 -31.99 1.60 11.45
CA GLY A 62 -30.86 1.83 10.56
C GLY A 62 -29.80 0.75 10.68
N TRP A 63 -28.59 1.09 10.29
CA TRP A 63 -27.43 0.20 10.27
C TRP A 63 -26.51 0.49 11.45
N THR A 64 -26.06 -0.54 12.12
CA THR A 64 -25.05 -0.44 13.18
C THR A 64 -23.81 -1.20 12.73
N PHE A 65 -22.65 -0.56 12.82
CA PHE A 65 -21.35 -1.09 12.42
C PHE A 65 -20.46 -1.34 13.63
N ASP A 66 -19.50 -2.26 13.45
CA ASP A 66 -18.50 -2.52 14.47
C ASP A 66 -17.70 -1.26 14.83
N ALA A 67 -17.36 -1.11 16.09
CA ALA A 67 -16.45 -0.06 16.55
C ALA A 67 -15.01 -0.25 16.01
N PRO A 68 -14.20 0.82 15.93
CA PRO A 68 -12.79 0.71 15.59
C PRO A 68 -12.03 -0.25 16.51
N ILE A 69 -11.21 -1.10 15.93
CA ILE A 69 -10.37 -2.04 16.66
C ILE A 69 -8.93 -1.55 16.59
N ASP A 70 -8.34 -1.34 17.76
CA ASP A 70 -6.92 -1.01 17.91
C ASP A 70 -6.12 -2.28 18.20
N ALA A 71 -4.97 -2.47 17.55
CA ALA A 71 -4.16 -3.65 17.74
C ALA A 71 -2.65 -3.37 17.69
N LEU A 72 -1.91 -4.24 18.37
CA LEU A 72 -0.49 -4.43 18.11
C LEU A 72 -0.34 -5.38 16.92
N GLY A 73 0.51 -5.02 15.99
CA GLY A 73 0.76 -5.78 14.78
C GLY A 73 2.25 -5.91 14.48
N ILE A 74 2.57 -6.94 13.75
CA ILE A 74 3.89 -7.16 13.18
C ILE A 74 3.75 -7.13 11.68
N ASN A 75 4.43 -6.17 11.01
CA ASN A 75 4.52 -6.20 9.57
C ASN A 75 5.90 -6.75 9.21
N TYR A 76 5.92 -7.62 8.25
CA TYR A 76 7.13 -8.30 7.80
C TYR A 76 7.27 -8.25 6.29
N GLN A 77 8.52 -8.27 5.84
CA GLN A 77 8.86 -8.42 4.44
C GLN A 77 10.16 -9.18 4.31
N ALA A 78 10.25 -10.02 3.30
CA ALA A 78 11.49 -10.68 2.93
C ALA A 78 11.48 -10.96 1.43
N GLY A 79 12.64 -10.94 0.82
CA GLY A 79 12.73 -11.25 -0.58
C GLY A 79 14.15 -11.61 -1.02
N VAL A 80 14.18 -12.23 -2.17
CA VAL A 80 15.39 -12.59 -2.87
C VAL A 80 15.28 -12.15 -4.33
N GLU A 81 16.33 -11.56 -4.83
CA GLU A 81 16.48 -11.19 -6.23
C GLU A 81 17.77 -11.78 -6.79
N LYS A 82 17.68 -12.34 -7.99
CA LYS A 82 18.83 -12.75 -8.77
C LYS A 82 18.84 -11.99 -10.09
N LYS A 83 19.96 -11.35 -10.39
CA LYS A 83 20.23 -10.68 -11.65
C LYS A 83 21.34 -11.42 -12.38
N TRP A 84 21.13 -11.74 -13.66
CA TRP A 84 22.10 -12.33 -14.57
C TRP A 84 22.47 -11.31 -15.62
N SER A 85 23.73 -10.98 -15.72
CA SER A 85 24.24 -10.06 -16.72
C SER A 85 24.31 -10.74 -18.08
N LEU A 86 23.79 -10.08 -19.09
CA LEU A 86 23.92 -10.45 -20.51
C LEU A 86 24.80 -9.45 -21.23
N ASN A 87 25.06 -9.67 -22.50
CA ASN A 87 25.89 -8.77 -23.29
C ASN A 87 25.19 -7.40 -23.54
N GLY A 88 25.98 -6.34 -23.68
CA GLY A 88 25.50 -5.03 -24.14
C GLY A 88 24.61 -4.29 -23.16
N GLY A 89 24.71 -4.55 -21.85
CA GLY A 89 23.88 -3.88 -20.82
C GLY A 89 22.57 -4.59 -20.54
N TRP A 90 22.20 -5.59 -21.29
CA TRP A 90 21.02 -6.42 -21.03
C TRP A 90 21.23 -7.34 -19.83
N TYR A 91 20.14 -7.68 -19.16
CA TYR A 91 20.13 -8.64 -18.07
C TYR A 91 18.81 -9.41 -18.02
N ALA A 92 18.86 -10.60 -17.48
CA ALA A 92 17.71 -11.32 -16.98
C ALA A 92 17.61 -11.12 -15.46
N LYS A 93 16.42 -11.16 -14.92
CA LYS A 93 16.17 -10.98 -13.49
C LYS A 93 15.02 -11.86 -13.04
N ALA A 94 15.15 -12.45 -11.86
CA ALA A 94 14.08 -13.14 -11.17
C ALA A 94 14.03 -12.69 -9.71
N SER A 95 12.85 -12.59 -9.15
CA SER A 95 12.64 -12.30 -7.72
C SER A 95 11.53 -13.14 -7.11
N ALA A 96 11.63 -13.34 -5.80
CA ALA A 96 10.57 -13.86 -4.96
C ALA A 96 10.48 -12.99 -3.72
N ASP A 97 9.30 -12.43 -3.47
CA ASP A 97 9.05 -11.44 -2.44
C ASP A 97 7.85 -11.86 -1.61
N GLY A 98 7.95 -11.77 -0.29
CA GLY A 98 6.86 -11.99 0.63
C GLY A 98 6.73 -10.82 1.60
N TYR A 99 5.52 -10.34 1.80
CA TYR A 99 5.24 -9.29 2.77
C TYR A 99 3.85 -9.46 3.38
N GLY A 100 3.68 -8.95 4.58
CA GLY A 100 2.38 -9.09 5.22
C GLY A 100 2.29 -8.40 6.57
N LYS A 101 1.11 -8.60 7.17
CA LYS A 101 0.74 -8.11 8.49
C LYS A 101 0.23 -9.28 9.32
N TYR A 102 0.67 -9.33 10.55
CA TYR A 102 0.24 -10.30 11.54
C TYR A 102 -0.26 -9.60 12.80
N TYR A 103 -1.48 -9.90 13.19
CA TYR A 103 -2.11 -9.41 14.41
C TYR A 103 -2.37 -10.58 15.35
N PRO A 104 -1.57 -10.75 16.42
CA PRO A 104 -1.70 -11.91 17.31
C PRO A 104 -3.10 -12.11 17.91
N ALA A 105 -3.76 -10.99 18.28
CA ALA A 105 -5.10 -11.01 18.88
C ALA A 105 -6.25 -11.05 17.86
N TYR A 106 -5.97 -10.80 16.58
CA TYR A 106 -7.01 -10.60 15.56
C TYR A 106 -6.63 -11.27 14.23
N ALA A 107 -6.50 -12.60 14.25
CA ALA A 107 -6.04 -13.42 13.11
C ALA A 107 -6.86 -13.21 11.82
N ARG A 108 -8.14 -12.84 11.95
CA ARG A 108 -9.02 -12.53 10.79
C ARG A 108 -8.55 -11.34 9.94
N TYR A 109 -7.65 -10.49 10.47
CA TYR A 109 -7.05 -9.35 9.76
C TYR A 109 -5.61 -9.60 9.32
N ASN A 110 -5.08 -10.81 9.54
CA ASN A 110 -3.79 -11.18 8.98
C ASN A 110 -3.83 -11.12 7.46
N ASP A 111 -2.77 -10.60 6.87
CA ASP A 111 -2.69 -10.41 5.43
C ASP A 111 -1.27 -10.71 4.96
N THR A 112 -1.11 -11.68 4.10
CA THR A 112 0.19 -12.10 3.56
C THR A 112 0.11 -12.15 2.06
N THR A 113 1.09 -11.54 1.40
CA THR A 113 1.22 -11.59 -0.05
C THR A 113 2.59 -12.15 -0.42
N VAL A 114 2.60 -13.08 -1.35
CA VAL A 114 3.81 -13.63 -1.96
C VAL A 114 3.78 -13.34 -3.44
N ARG A 115 4.84 -12.72 -3.97
CA ARG A 115 4.98 -12.40 -5.39
C ARG A 115 6.25 -13.05 -5.92
N ILE A 116 6.14 -13.70 -7.06
CA ILE A 116 7.28 -14.17 -7.85
C ILE A 116 7.27 -13.44 -9.19
N SER A 117 8.44 -13.04 -9.66
CA SER A 117 8.57 -12.39 -10.97
C SER A 117 9.84 -12.85 -11.68
N ALA A 118 9.77 -12.85 -13.01
CA ALA A 118 10.95 -13.11 -13.83
C ALA A 118 10.82 -12.35 -15.15
N GLY A 119 11.91 -11.77 -15.62
CA GLY A 119 11.89 -10.98 -16.83
C GLY A 119 13.26 -10.52 -17.29
N ALA A 120 13.26 -9.56 -18.19
CA ALA A 120 14.49 -9.00 -18.75
C ALA A 120 14.48 -7.47 -18.64
N GLY A 121 15.68 -6.91 -18.65
CA GLY A 121 15.88 -5.49 -18.62
C GLY A 121 17.18 -5.05 -19.27
N TYR A 122 17.34 -3.76 -19.30
CA TYR A 122 18.52 -3.08 -19.81
C TYR A 122 19.00 -2.05 -18.80
N ALA A 123 20.29 -2.05 -18.52
CA ALA A 123 20.92 -1.05 -17.65
C ALA A 123 22.17 -0.49 -18.29
N ASP A 124 22.28 0.83 -18.27
CA ASP A 124 23.50 1.57 -18.59
C ASP A 124 23.91 2.44 -17.39
N GLN A 125 24.78 3.42 -17.61
CA GLN A 125 25.28 4.30 -16.53
C GLN A 125 24.18 5.20 -15.92
N ARG A 126 23.09 5.46 -16.64
CA ARG A 126 22.04 6.39 -16.23
C ARG A 126 20.66 5.79 -16.20
N THR A 127 20.44 4.70 -16.91
CA THR A 127 19.11 4.10 -17.10
C THR A 127 19.11 2.67 -16.60
N ASP A 128 18.03 2.30 -15.92
CA ASP A 128 17.69 0.92 -15.60
C ASP A 128 16.21 0.71 -15.92
N THR A 129 15.92 -0.16 -16.87
CA THR A 129 14.57 -0.45 -17.36
C THR A 129 14.35 -1.95 -17.50
N GLY A 130 13.13 -2.41 -17.30
CA GLY A 130 12.83 -3.82 -17.42
C GLY A 130 11.34 -4.11 -17.48
N LEU A 131 11.02 -5.28 -18.01
CA LEU A 131 9.68 -5.85 -18.06
C LEU A 131 9.68 -7.14 -17.25
N MET A 132 8.83 -7.19 -16.22
CA MET A 132 8.74 -8.25 -15.22
C MET A 132 7.32 -8.82 -15.18
N PRO A 133 7.00 -9.87 -15.93
CA PRO A 133 5.86 -10.71 -15.64
C PRO A 133 5.90 -11.22 -14.21
N PHE A 134 4.74 -11.30 -13.54
CA PHE A 134 4.65 -11.75 -12.16
C PHE A 134 3.42 -12.62 -11.90
N HIS A 135 3.54 -13.43 -10.88
CA HIS A 135 2.45 -14.12 -10.21
C HIS A 135 2.45 -13.75 -8.73
N GLU A 136 1.29 -13.37 -8.22
CA GLU A 136 1.12 -12.97 -6.83
C GLU A 136 -0.01 -13.79 -6.21
N ARG A 137 0.18 -14.23 -4.96
CA ARG A 137 -0.84 -14.91 -4.17
C ARG A 137 -1.04 -14.17 -2.86
N ARG A 138 -2.30 -13.89 -2.52
CA ARG A 138 -2.69 -13.26 -1.26
C ARG A 138 -3.46 -14.23 -0.38
N ILE A 139 -3.09 -14.24 0.90
CA ILE A 139 -3.71 -14.98 1.98
C ILE A 139 -4.27 -13.96 2.95
N TYR A 140 -5.56 -13.99 3.23
CA TYR A 140 -6.22 -13.05 4.14
C TYR A 140 -7.03 -13.81 5.18
N GLY A 141 -6.92 -13.42 6.46
CA GLY A 141 -7.56 -14.12 7.58
C GLY A 141 -7.07 -15.58 7.71
N ASN A 142 -5.82 -15.87 7.24
CA ASN A 142 -5.20 -17.19 7.15
C ASN A 142 -5.77 -18.12 6.05
N ASP A 143 -6.69 -17.60 5.21
CA ASP A 143 -7.27 -18.35 4.09
C ASP A 143 -6.77 -17.83 2.74
N ALA A 144 -6.69 -18.70 1.74
CA ALA A 144 -6.36 -18.31 0.39
C ALA A 144 -7.42 -17.35 -0.16
N TYR A 145 -7.02 -16.08 -0.41
CA TYR A 145 -7.95 -15.02 -0.78
C TYR A 145 -8.00 -14.78 -2.29
N SER A 146 -6.85 -14.58 -2.91
CA SER A 146 -6.77 -14.30 -4.34
C SER A 146 -5.41 -14.64 -4.93
N TYR A 147 -5.37 -14.70 -6.25
CA TYR A 147 -4.11 -14.65 -6.99
C TYR A 147 -4.19 -13.64 -8.13
N THR A 148 -3.05 -13.03 -8.46
CA THR A 148 -2.93 -12.05 -9.52
C THR A 148 -1.85 -12.48 -10.49
N ASN A 149 -2.16 -12.49 -11.79
CA ASN A 149 -1.17 -12.59 -12.85
C ASN A 149 -1.06 -11.24 -13.54
N GLY A 150 0.17 -10.81 -13.82
CA GLY A 150 0.37 -9.50 -14.41
C GLY A 150 1.76 -9.30 -14.98
N ALA A 151 2.01 -8.08 -15.39
CA ALA A 151 3.32 -7.64 -15.85
C ALA A 151 3.58 -6.21 -15.36
N ARG A 152 4.82 -5.94 -14.97
CA ARG A 152 5.29 -4.64 -14.56
C ARG A 152 6.44 -4.22 -15.45
N PHE A 153 6.30 -3.06 -16.06
CA PHE A 153 7.38 -2.33 -16.70
C PHE A 153 7.89 -1.27 -15.75
N TYR A 154 9.21 -1.09 -15.66
CA TYR A 154 9.81 0.02 -14.94
C TYR A 154 10.87 0.70 -15.78
N TRP A 155 11.05 2.02 -15.55
CA TRP A 155 12.05 2.84 -16.19
C TRP A 155 12.56 3.88 -15.20
N ASN A 156 13.79 3.69 -14.75
CA ASN A 156 14.49 4.55 -13.82
C ASN A 156 15.61 5.24 -14.56
N ARG A 157 15.74 6.56 -14.43
CA ARG A 157 16.76 7.33 -15.14
C ARG A 157 17.33 8.45 -14.29
N TRP A 158 18.66 8.52 -14.26
CA TRP A 158 19.41 9.65 -13.78
C TRP A 158 19.55 10.70 -14.92
N HIS A 159 18.88 11.84 -14.80
CA HIS A 159 18.99 12.94 -15.74
C HIS A 159 20.25 13.75 -15.49
N THR A 160 20.56 13.98 -14.22
CA THR A 160 21.77 14.62 -13.71
C THR A 160 22.24 13.84 -12.45
N PRO A 161 23.45 14.12 -11.90
CA PRO A 161 23.86 13.53 -10.62
C PRO A 161 22.94 13.81 -9.43
N ARG A 162 22.01 14.76 -9.59
CA ARG A 162 21.06 15.19 -8.53
C ARG A 162 19.60 14.92 -8.85
N LEU A 163 19.26 14.57 -10.08
CA LEU A 163 17.88 14.38 -10.51
C LEU A 163 17.67 12.98 -11.10
N GLN A 164 16.78 12.24 -10.49
CA GLN A 164 16.37 10.91 -10.92
C GLN A 164 14.86 10.86 -11.17
N SER A 165 14.43 10.21 -12.24
CA SER A 165 13.05 9.79 -12.44
C SER A 165 12.88 8.29 -12.21
N LEU A 166 11.75 7.93 -11.62
CA LEU A 166 11.33 6.55 -11.37
C LEU A 166 9.92 6.39 -11.96
N THR A 167 9.76 5.47 -12.89
CA THR A 167 8.48 5.23 -13.56
C THR A 167 8.12 3.76 -13.48
N ALA A 168 6.87 3.46 -13.24
CA ALA A 168 6.34 2.10 -13.26
C ALA A 168 4.97 2.07 -13.94
N LEU A 169 4.77 1.08 -14.80
CA LEU A 169 3.50 0.70 -15.38
C LEU A 169 3.22 -0.74 -14.99
N GLU A 170 2.04 -1.03 -14.50
CA GLU A 170 1.67 -2.40 -14.11
C GLU A 170 0.25 -2.70 -14.59
N ILE A 171 0.06 -3.89 -15.12
CA ILE A 171 -1.25 -4.46 -15.44
C ILE A 171 -1.38 -5.79 -14.72
N GLY A 172 -2.57 -6.08 -14.21
CA GLY A 172 -2.83 -7.31 -13.48
C GLY A 172 -4.25 -7.79 -13.66
N ARG A 173 -4.42 -9.09 -13.58
CA ARG A 173 -5.72 -9.75 -13.46
C ARG A 173 -5.75 -10.55 -12.17
N LEU A 174 -6.54 -10.07 -11.22
CA LEU A 174 -6.79 -10.73 -9.95
C LEU A 174 -7.99 -11.66 -10.07
N LYS A 175 -7.83 -12.88 -9.60
CA LYS A 175 -8.92 -13.82 -9.39
C LYS A 175 -9.17 -14.00 -7.90
N ASN A 176 -10.40 -13.75 -7.48
CA ASN A 176 -10.82 -13.97 -6.10
C ASN A 176 -11.17 -15.46 -5.91
N MET A 177 -10.62 -16.07 -4.85
CA MET A 177 -10.83 -17.48 -4.56
C MET A 177 -12.01 -17.74 -3.61
N GLN A 178 -12.46 -16.70 -2.89
CA GLN A 178 -13.54 -16.82 -1.89
C GLN A 178 -14.89 -16.31 -2.42
N ARG A 179 -14.88 -15.39 -3.40
CA ARG A 179 -16.09 -14.79 -3.96
C ARG A 179 -16.14 -15.01 -5.47
N ALA A 180 -17.11 -15.79 -5.92
CA ALA A 180 -17.38 -15.93 -7.33
C ALA A 180 -17.72 -14.56 -7.96
N ARG A 181 -17.31 -14.33 -9.20
CA ARG A 181 -17.56 -13.09 -9.98
C ARG A 181 -16.93 -11.81 -9.39
N SER A 182 -15.88 -11.95 -8.56
CA SER A 182 -15.13 -10.83 -8.00
C SER A 182 -13.73 -10.71 -8.60
N ASP A 183 -13.57 -11.10 -9.88
CA ASP A 183 -12.32 -10.95 -10.61
C ASP A 183 -12.11 -9.49 -10.98
N ILE A 184 -10.88 -8.99 -10.89
CA ILE A 184 -10.54 -7.59 -11.10
C ILE A 184 -9.42 -7.48 -12.12
N ASP A 185 -9.61 -6.65 -13.13
CA ASP A 185 -8.54 -6.17 -13.99
C ASP A 185 -8.01 -4.84 -13.43
N SER A 186 -6.70 -4.76 -13.18
CA SER A 186 -6.05 -3.59 -12.61
C SER A 186 -5.01 -2.98 -13.55
N ARG A 187 -4.85 -1.66 -13.48
CA ARG A 187 -3.84 -0.90 -14.21
C ARG A 187 -3.25 0.16 -13.31
N LEU A 188 -1.94 0.25 -13.25
CA LEU A 188 -1.19 1.24 -12.51
C LEU A 188 -0.24 1.97 -13.45
N ALA A 189 -0.21 3.28 -13.35
CA ALA A 189 0.86 4.12 -13.88
C ALA A 189 1.38 5.01 -12.74
N SER A 190 2.67 5.00 -12.49
CA SER A 190 3.30 5.78 -11.42
C SER A 190 4.58 6.42 -11.92
N GLY A 191 4.77 7.69 -11.59
CA GLY A 191 5.99 8.43 -11.88
C GLY A 191 6.44 9.22 -10.65
N SER A 192 7.74 9.27 -10.41
CA SER A 192 8.33 10.08 -9.34
C SER A 192 9.60 10.75 -9.81
N LEU A 193 9.84 11.95 -9.29
CA LEU A 193 11.10 12.68 -9.42
C LEU A 193 11.75 12.77 -8.05
N VAL A 194 13.03 12.41 -7.97
CA VAL A 194 13.84 12.56 -6.77
C VAL A 194 14.93 13.58 -7.07
N PHE A 195 14.97 14.64 -6.29
CA PHE A 195 15.97 15.70 -6.40
C PHE A 195 16.83 15.75 -5.14
N TYR A 196 18.13 15.58 -5.30
CA TYR A 196 19.11 15.67 -4.24
C TYR A 196 19.69 17.08 -4.20
N THR A 197 19.30 17.88 -3.22
CA THR A 197 19.87 19.21 -3.00
C THR A 197 21.35 19.11 -2.68
N ASN A 198 21.70 18.13 -1.84
CA ASN A 198 23.05 17.76 -1.46
C ASN A 198 23.08 16.29 -0.98
N ALA A 199 24.22 15.81 -0.48
CA ALA A 199 24.38 14.43 0.01
C ALA A 199 23.52 14.09 1.24
N ARG A 200 22.94 15.07 1.92
CA ARG A 200 22.17 14.91 3.16
C ARG A 200 20.70 15.27 3.03
N GLN A 201 20.28 15.81 1.87
CA GLN A 201 18.92 16.28 1.68
C GLN A 201 18.39 15.91 0.31
N TYR A 202 17.15 15.43 0.30
CA TYR A 202 16.43 15.15 -0.94
C TYR A 202 14.95 15.53 -0.84
N TRP A 203 14.38 15.78 -2.01
CA TRP A 203 12.96 15.94 -2.24
C TRP A 203 12.47 14.84 -3.18
N LEU A 204 11.27 14.38 -2.95
CA LEU A 204 10.58 13.45 -3.83
C LEU A 204 9.19 14.01 -4.14
N TRP A 205 8.82 14.00 -5.41
CA TRP A 205 7.47 14.25 -5.89
C TRP A 205 7.04 13.08 -6.75
N GLY A 206 5.80 12.64 -6.60
CA GLY A 206 5.26 11.53 -7.36
C GLY A 206 3.80 11.72 -7.68
N LEU A 207 3.41 11.18 -8.83
CA LEU A 207 2.03 11.06 -9.28
C LEU A 207 1.74 9.60 -9.56
N ASP A 208 0.52 9.18 -9.32
CA ASP A 208 0.04 7.85 -9.65
C ASP A 208 -1.40 7.88 -10.16
N PHE A 209 -1.65 7.00 -11.11
CA PHE A 209 -2.96 6.65 -11.59
C PHE A 209 -3.17 5.16 -11.37
N TYR A 210 -4.30 4.79 -10.79
CA TYR A 210 -4.68 3.40 -10.58
C TYR A 210 -6.12 3.19 -10.96
N GLN A 211 -6.40 2.07 -11.63
CA GLN A 211 -7.73 1.71 -12.10
C GLN A 211 -8.03 0.26 -11.72
N GLU A 212 -9.23 0.02 -11.21
CA GLU A 212 -9.81 -1.32 -11.05
C GLU A 212 -11.09 -1.46 -11.84
N ARG A 213 -11.25 -2.62 -12.48
CA ARG A 213 -12.44 -3.01 -13.23
C ARG A 213 -12.83 -4.43 -12.90
N ASN A 214 -14.06 -4.60 -12.42
CA ASN A 214 -14.73 -5.88 -12.23
C ASN A 214 -15.84 -5.99 -13.28
N GLY A 215 -15.81 -7.05 -14.06
CA GLY A 215 -16.81 -7.24 -15.14
C GLY A 215 -18.23 -7.56 -14.64
N HIS A 216 -18.37 -7.98 -13.37
CA HIS A 216 -19.64 -8.42 -12.79
C HIS A 216 -20.19 -7.46 -11.72
N ALA A 217 -19.31 -6.84 -10.91
CA ALA A 217 -19.68 -5.92 -9.84
C ALA A 217 -19.17 -4.51 -10.16
N GLN A 218 -19.97 -3.73 -10.87
CA GLN A 218 -19.56 -2.37 -11.30
C GLN A 218 -19.45 -1.38 -10.12
N SER A 219 -20.10 -1.66 -8.99
CA SER A 219 -20.02 -0.84 -7.77
C SER A 219 -18.60 -0.69 -7.23
N ASP A 220 -17.73 -1.69 -7.48
CA ASP A 220 -16.36 -1.70 -7.01
C ASP A 220 -15.37 -1.08 -8.00
N ASN A 221 -15.86 -0.69 -9.19
CA ASN A 221 -15.03 -0.12 -10.24
C ASN A 221 -14.69 1.34 -9.95
N PHE A 222 -13.40 1.67 -9.97
CA PHE A 222 -12.95 3.04 -9.72
C PHE A 222 -11.70 3.42 -10.53
N ASN A 223 -11.49 4.73 -10.63
CA ASN A 223 -10.23 5.34 -10.99
C ASN A 223 -9.69 6.09 -9.77
N ARG A 224 -8.39 5.97 -9.52
CA ARG A 224 -7.69 6.68 -8.46
C ARG A 224 -6.57 7.51 -9.04
N TYR A 225 -6.51 8.78 -8.64
CA TYR A 225 -5.48 9.74 -9.00
C TYR A 225 -4.77 10.17 -7.72
N GLY A 226 -3.48 9.98 -7.64
CA GLY A 226 -2.69 10.28 -6.45
C GLY A 226 -1.52 11.21 -6.72
N GLY A 227 -1.21 12.03 -5.72
CA GLY A 227 0.00 12.83 -5.66
C GLY A 227 0.68 12.62 -4.31
N ARG A 228 2.03 12.60 -4.31
CA ARG A 228 2.82 12.46 -3.08
C ARG A 228 4.05 13.33 -3.13
N ALA A 229 4.43 13.83 -1.96
CA ALA A 229 5.69 14.52 -1.75
C ALA A 229 6.40 13.97 -0.52
N ALA A 230 7.72 13.91 -0.56
CA ALA A 230 8.54 13.57 0.59
C ALA A 230 9.77 14.47 0.65
N TRP A 231 10.21 14.73 1.85
CA TRP A 231 11.44 15.43 2.15
C TRP A 231 12.25 14.62 3.16
N GLY A 232 13.52 14.41 2.87
CA GLY A 232 14.46 13.74 3.75
C GLY A 232 15.65 14.59 4.05
N GLN A 233 16.07 14.60 5.33
CA GLN A 233 17.19 15.39 5.83
C GLN A 233 18.01 14.59 6.82
N GLU A 234 19.32 14.56 6.61
CA GLU A 234 20.28 14.14 7.61
C GLU A 234 20.84 15.39 8.33
N TRP A 235 20.64 15.45 9.63
CA TRP A 235 21.05 16.55 10.48
C TRP A 235 22.45 16.34 11.05
N PRO A 236 23.11 17.39 11.54
CA PRO A 236 24.30 17.25 12.37
C PRO A 236 24.06 16.27 13.53
N LYS A 237 25.13 15.62 14.01
CA LYS A 237 25.09 14.60 15.06
C LYS A 237 24.42 13.28 14.70
N GLY A 238 24.04 13.08 13.41
CA GLY A 238 23.60 11.77 12.92
C GLY A 238 22.09 11.47 13.05
N ILE A 239 21.28 12.45 13.42
CA ILE A 239 19.83 12.35 13.36
C ILE A 239 19.39 12.46 11.88
N SER A 240 18.43 11.66 11.48
CA SER A 240 17.82 11.76 10.17
C SER A 240 16.30 11.80 10.30
N THR A 241 15.67 12.60 9.44
CA THR A 241 14.22 12.77 9.39
C THR A 241 13.73 12.56 7.98
N ARG A 242 12.51 12.01 7.87
CA ARG A 242 11.74 11.97 6.62
C ARG A 242 10.31 12.36 6.91
N VAL A 243 9.82 13.35 6.18
CA VAL A 243 8.42 13.74 6.17
C VAL A 243 7.85 13.34 4.82
N GLN A 244 6.67 12.76 4.81
CA GLN A 244 5.95 12.42 3.60
C GLN A 244 4.48 12.81 3.74
N ALA A 245 3.92 13.35 2.66
CA ALA A 245 2.49 13.61 2.53
C ALA A 245 1.99 13.10 1.18
N GLY A 246 0.75 12.66 1.15
CA GLY A 246 0.07 12.22 -0.06
C GLY A 246 -1.40 12.55 0.00
N LEU A 247 -1.94 12.81 -1.18
CA LEU A 247 -3.35 13.04 -1.44
C LEU A 247 -3.76 12.20 -2.63
N ALA A 248 -4.90 11.52 -2.55
CA ALA A 248 -5.47 10.83 -3.69
C ALA A 248 -6.99 10.98 -3.72
N GLN A 249 -7.55 10.93 -4.93
CA GLN A 249 -8.97 10.89 -5.16
C GLN A 249 -9.35 9.60 -5.86
N ARG A 250 -10.37 8.92 -5.33
CA ARG A 250 -10.93 7.71 -5.89
C ARG A 250 -12.34 7.99 -6.35
N HIS A 251 -12.59 7.77 -7.63
CA HIS A 251 -13.87 8.01 -8.30
C HIS A 251 -14.46 6.67 -8.73
N TYR A 252 -15.54 6.27 -8.07
CA TYR A 252 -16.28 5.05 -8.40
C TYR A 252 -17.23 5.27 -9.56
N GLN A 253 -17.59 4.20 -10.25
CA GLN A 253 -18.44 4.28 -11.45
C GLN A 253 -19.92 4.33 -11.12
N THR A 254 -20.32 3.79 -9.96
CA THR A 254 -21.72 3.69 -9.53
C THR A 254 -21.88 4.26 -8.12
N ALA A 255 -23.14 4.47 -7.75
CA ALA A 255 -23.54 4.78 -6.38
C ALA A 255 -23.29 3.58 -5.46
N SER A 256 -23.00 3.83 -4.20
CA SER A 256 -22.98 2.86 -3.10
C SER A 256 -24.19 3.03 -2.19
N LEU A 257 -24.34 2.12 -1.23
CA LEU A 257 -25.57 2.03 -0.42
C LEU A 257 -25.88 3.31 0.38
N PHE A 258 -24.83 3.97 0.89
CA PHE A 258 -24.96 5.15 1.76
C PHE A 258 -24.43 6.44 1.11
N SER A 259 -24.43 6.49 -0.23
CA SER A 259 -23.99 7.68 -0.98
C SER A 259 -25.15 8.50 -1.55
N ASP A 260 -26.38 8.32 -1.01
CA ASP A 260 -27.60 9.05 -1.40
C ASP A 260 -27.88 9.01 -2.92
N GLY A 261 -27.54 7.89 -3.57
CA GLY A 261 -27.71 7.71 -5.01
C GLY A 261 -26.62 8.36 -5.87
N GLU A 262 -25.69 9.09 -5.28
CA GLU A 262 -24.55 9.65 -5.98
C GLU A 262 -23.42 8.61 -6.19
N LYS A 263 -22.62 8.81 -7.22
CA LYS A 263 -21.40 8.01 -7.40
C LYS A 263 -20.46 8.26 -6.25
N ARG A 264 -19.97 7.17 -5.63
CA ARG A 264 -19.03 7.26 -4.52
C ARG A 264 -17.73 7.96 -4.94
N ARG A 265 -17.27 8.86 -4.07
CA ARG A 265 -16.00 9.58 -4.21
C ARG A 265 -15.27 9.60 -2.89
N ASP A 266 -14.05 9.09 -2.89
CA ASP A 266 -13.20 9.09 -1.70
C ASP A 266 -12.03 10.05 -1.92
N THR A 267 -11.66 10.78 -0.87
CA THR A 267 -10.42 11.57 -0.81
C THR A 267 -9.55 11.02 0.31
N GLU A 268 -8.41 10.47 -0.10
CA GLU A 268 -7.43 9.81 0.77
C GLU A 268 -6.32 10.79 1.13
N TRP A 269 -6.07 10.97 2.41
CA TRP A 269 -4.93 11.72 2.95
C TRP A 269 -3.99 10.77 3.66
N ASN A 270 -2.71 10.91 3.43
CA ASN A 270 -1.70 10.21 4.20
C ASN A 270 -0.54 11.14 4.53
N THR A 271 -0.07 11.08 5.77
CA THR A 271 1.11 11.81 6.24
C THR A 271 1.94 10.90 7.11
N SER A 272 3.26 11.04 7.07
CA SER A 272 4.14 10.31 7.97
C SER A 272 5.39 11.11 8.32
N LEU A 273 5.87 10.90 9.54
CA LEU A 273 7.15 11.38 10.04
C LEU A 273 7.98 10.17 10.47
N SER A 274 9.18 10.05 9.92
CA SER A 274 10.14 9.02 10.30
C SER A 274 11.39 9.67 10.88
N LEU A 275 11.92 9.05 11.95
CA LEU A 275 13.11 9.47 12.67
C LEU A 275 14.03 8.27 12.87
N TRP A 276 15.33 8.45 12.64
CA TRP A 276 16.35 7.47 12.97
C TRP A 276 17.68 8.15 13.27
N HIS A 277 18.57 7.42 13.94
CA HIS A 277 19.87 7.91 14.29
C HIS A 277 20.94 6.94 13.81
N ARG A 278 21.93 7.40 13.03
CA ARG A 278 22.94 6.53 12.43
C ARG A 278 23.86 5.85 13.43
N ALA A 279 24.04 6.42 14.66
CA ALA A 279 24.82 5.75 15.70
C ALA A 279 24.07 4.57 16.34
N LEU A 280 22.73 4.48 16.15
CA LEU A 280 21.95 3.31 16.53
C LEU A 280 21.99 2.29 15.38
N HIS A 281 23.20 1.82 15.05
CA HIS A 281 23.42 0.87 13.98
C HIS A 281 24.07 -0.38 14.57
N PHE A 282 23.40 -1.52 14.44
CA PHE A 282 23.89 -2.80 14.93
C PHE A 282 23.58 -3.93 13.93
N GLY A 283 24.55 -4.76 13.66
CA GLY A 283 24.39 -5.91 12.77
C GLY A 283 23.90 -5.55 11.34
N GLY A 284 24.17 -4.34 10.86
CA GLY A 284 23.68 -3.88 9.54
C GLY A 284 22.25 -3.30 9.57
N ILE A 285 21.66 -3.08 10.76
CA ILE A 285 20.29 -2.57 10.95
C ILE A 285 20.35 -1.21 11.65
N THR A 286 19.60 -0.24 11.14
CA THR A 286 19.34 1.04 11.77
C THR A 286 17.84 1.12 12.08
N PRO A 287 17.43 1.07 13.35
CA PRO A 287 16.01 1.21 13.72
C PRO A 287 15.46 2.55 13.29
N ARG A 288 14.23 2.55 12.77
CA ARG A 288 13.52 3.76 12.35
C ARG A 288 12.16 3.82 13.02
N LEU A 289 11.91 4.87 13.78
CA LEU A 289 10.60 5.16 14.34
C LEU A 289 9.78 5.95 13.30
N THR A 290 8.56 5.52 13.06
CA THR A 290 7.63 6.22 12.15
C THR A 290 6.27 6.37 12.81
N VAL A 291 5.70 7.57 12.66
CA VAL A 291 4.30 7.86 12.95
C VAL A 291 3.61 8.19 11.64
N ALA A 292 2.53 7.50 11.32
CA ALA A 292 1.78 7.68 10.10
C ALA A 292 0.29 7.87 10.40
N TYR A 293 -0.31 8.87 9.78
CA TYR A 293 -1.74 9.15 9.83
C TYR A 293 -2.34 8.96 8.45
N TYR A 294 -3.49 8.28 8.41
CA TYR A 294 -4.28 8.06 7.21
C TYR A 294 -5.73 8.48 7.48
N ARG A 295 -6.34 9.14 6.51
CA ARG A 295 -7.75 9.53 6.54
C ARG A 295 -8.38 9.29 5.18
N ASN A 296 -9.53 8.64 5.18
CA ASN A 296 -10.41 8.53 4.02
C ASN A 296 -11.68 9.36 4.27
N ASN A 297 -11.86 10.42 3.50
CA ASN A 297 -13.12 11.15 3.46
C ASN A 297 -13.93 10.63 2.28
N SER A 298 -15.18 10.28 2.52
CA SER A 298 -16.08 9.72 1.50
C SER A 298 -17.42 10.43 1.53
N ASN A 299 -18.12 10.51 0.40
CA ASN A 299 -19.54 10.84 0.36
C ASN A 299 -20.44 9.66 0.73
N ASP A 300 -19.84 8.49 1.02
CA ASP A 300 -20.50 7.35 1.64
C ASP A 300 -19.97 7.20 3.07
N ALA A 301 -20.83 7.39 4.05
CA ALA A 301 -20.45 7.41 5.46
C ALA A 301 -19.84 6.09 5.95
N PHE A 302 -20.16 4.96 5.31
CA PHE A 302 -19.57 3.66 5.63
C PHE A 302 -18.07 3.60 5.35
N TYR A 303 -17.58 4.42 4.42
CA TYR A 303 -16.17 4.44 4.01
C TYR A 303 -15.40 5.65 4.58
N GLU A 304 -16.03 6.46 5.41
CA GLU A 304 -15.34 7.55 6.10
C GLU A 304 -14.67 7.05 7.37
N TYR A 305 -13.33 7.02 7.38
CA TYR A 305 -12.54 6.60 8.53
C TYR A 305 -11.18 7.26 8.56
N ASP A 306 -10.54 7.21 9.73
CA ASP A 306 -9.14 7.56 9.90
C ASP A 306 -8.43 6.53 10.78
N LYS A 307 -7.10 6.52 10.70
CA LYS A 307 -6.25 5.67 11.53
C LYS A 307 -4.88 6.27 11.74
N LEU A 308 -4.36 6.07 12.94
CA LEU A 308 -3.00 6.39 13.33
C LEU A 308 -2.22 5.09 13.49
N ARG A 309 -0.99 5.10 13.01
CA ARG A 309 -0.06 3.99 13.13
C ARG A 309 1.28 4.49 13.62
N THR A 310 1.79 3.90 14.70
CA THR A 310 3.14 4.15 15.20
C THR A 310 3.92 2.85 15.16
N PHE A 311 5.11 2.86 14.57
CA PHE A 311 5.90 1.64 14.42
C PHE A 311 7.40 1.90 14.44
N ILE A 312 8.14 0.87 14.83
CA ILE A 312 9.58 0.81 14.73
C ILE A 312 9.93 -0.27 13.72
N GLU A 313 10.69 0.09 12.69
CA GLU A 313 11.11 -0.82 11.64
C GLU A 313 12.59 -1.16 11.74
N PHE A 314 12.90 -2.41 11.39
CA PHE A 314 14.21 -3.01 11.34
C PHE A 314 14.38 -3.66 9.97
N ASN A 315 15.15 -3.02 9.09
CA ASN A 315 15.39 -3.51 7.74
C ASN A 315 16.86 -3.83 7.53
N LYS A 316 17.12 -4.92 6.81
CA LYS A 316 18.47 -5.34 6.43
C LYS A 316 18.47 -5.83 4.99
N THR A 317 19.51 -5.44 4.25
CA THR A 317 19.85 -5.99 2.93
C THR A 317 21.18 -6.70 3.03
N PHE A 318 21.29 -7.88 2.39
CA PHE A 318 22.45 -8.75 2.45
C PHE A 318 23.13 -8.88 1.07
#